data_63babc1a409957f6cea35477882f13e5
#
_entry.id   63babc1a409957f6cea35477882f13e5
#
_cell.length_a   1.000
_cell.length_b   1.000
_cell.length_c   1.000
_cell.angle_alpha   90.00
_cell.angle_beta   90.00
_cell.angle_gamma   90.00
#
_symmetry.space_group_name_H-M   'P 1'
#
loop_
_entity.id
_entity.type
_entity.pdbx_description
1 polymer ?
#
loop_
_entity_poly.entity_id
_entity_poly.type
_entity_poly.pdbx_seq_one_letter_code
_entity_poly.pdbx_strand_id
1 'polypeptide(L)'
;LPRDPISADELVNDLDWAIYPHGFYQILKQTHQRYNLPIYVLENGLACHPIHDYKRQHFIVSHLKELWNAIHYDQVDIRGYFHWSLLDNFEWAEGFDPRFGLIHVDYHDQYKRTPRDSAYTYSQIISDNAISSEVWERFRSTTPDHERE
;
A
#
# COMPACT_ATOMS: atom_id res chain seq x y z
N LEU A 1 10.55 -19.28 -18.20
CA LEU A 1 9.84 -20.27 -17.38
C LEU A 1 8.53 -19.65 -16.95
N PRO A 2 7.38 -20.34 -17.06
CA PRO A 2 6.15 -19.82 -16.51
C PRO A 2 6.34 -19.63 -15.00
N ARG A 3 5.97 -18.43 -14.49
CA ARG A 3 5.97 -18.19 -13.05
C ARG A 3 4.92 -19.09 -12.41
N ASP A 4 5.25 -19.62 -11.24
CA ASP A 4 4.26 -20.28 -10.41
C ASP A 4 3.09 -19.31 -10.15
N PRO A 5 1.86 -19.81 -10.14
CA PRO A 5 0.73 -18.96 -9.79
C PRO A 5 0.98 -18.34 -8.42
N ILE A 6 0.75 -17.02 -8.30
CA ILE A 6 0.82 -16.31 -7.03
C ILE A 6 -0.04 -17.08 -6.04
N SER A 7 0.51 -17.40 -4.87
CA SER A 7 -0.25 -18.09 -3.84
C SER A 7 -1.47 -17.25 -3.44
N ALA A 8 -2.58 -17.88 -3.12
CA ALA A 8 -3.78 -17.19 -2.69
C ALA A 8 -3.49 -16.24 -1.51
N ASP A 9 -2.52 -16.60 -0.66
CA ASP A 9 -2.07 -15.82 0.50
C ASP A 9 -1.35 -14.52 0.14
N GLU A 10 -0.85 -14.38 -1.10
CA GLU A 10 -0.20 -13.16 -1.57
C GLU A 10 -1.18 -12.11 -2.09
N LEU A 11 -2.40 -12.52 -2.43
CA LEU A 11 -3.42 -11.66 -3.02
C LEU A 11 -4.38 -11.05 -2.00
N VAL A 12 -4.30 -11.44 -0.74
CA VAL A 12 -5.18 -10.96 0.34
C VAL A 12 -4.38 -10.50 1.56
N ASN A 13 -4.98 -9.63 2.36
CA ASN A 13 -4.45 -9.23 3.65
C ASN A 13 -4.95 -10.17 4.78
N ASP A 14 -4.61 -9.87 6.03
CA ASP A 14 -4.99 -10.69 7.19
C ASP A 14 -6.51 -10.63 7.51
N LEU A 15 -7.28 -9.80 6.79
CA LEU A 15 -8.73 -9.70 6.85
C LEU A 15 -9.40 -10.25 5.59
N ASP A 16 -8.71 -11.06 4.78
CA ASP A 16 -9.17 -11.61 3.49
C ASP A 16 -9.59 -10.54 2.46
N TRP A 17 -9.11 -9.30 2.60
CA TRP A 17 -9.33 -8.26 1.59
C TRP A 17 -8.32 -8.39 0.46
N ALA A 18 -8.82 -8.31 -0.77
CA ALA A 18 -7.96 -8.39 -1.96
C ALA A 18 -6.95 -7.22 -2.01
N ILE A 19 -5.71 -7.54 -2.32
CA ILE A 19 -4.69 -6.57 -2.67
C ILE A 19 -4.81 -6.34 -4.18
N TYR A 20 -5.38 -5.19 -4.57
CA TYR A 20 -5.72 -4.92 -5.96
C TYR A 20 -5.29 -3.50 -6.39
N PRO A 21 -3.99 -3.29 -6.68
CA PRO A 21 -3.47 -1.97 -7.05
C PRO A 21 -4.14 -1.36 -8.27
N HIS A 22 -4.44 -2.16 -9.30
CA HIS A 22 -5.15 -1.68 -10.49
C HIS A 22 -6.55 -1.15 -10.17
N GLY A 23 -7.28 -1.76 -9.24
CA GLY A 23 -8.55 -1.25 -8.75
C GLY A 23 -8.43 0.15 -8.11
N PHE A 24 -7.31 0.39 -7.43
CA PHE A 24 -7.00 1.71 -6.88
C PHE A 24 -6.80 2.76 -7.99
N TYR A 25 -6.05 2.43 -9.05
CA TYR A 25 -5.95 3.30 -10.23
C TYR A 25 -7.31 3.59 -10.84
N GLN A 26 -8.14 2.57 -11.05
CA GLN A 26 -9.47 2.72 -11.64
C GLN A 26 -10.37 3.65 -10.83
N ILE A 27 -10.39 3.51 -9.51
CA ILE A 27 -11.24 4.39 -8.67
C ILE A 27 -10.76 5.84 -8.67
N LEU A 28 -9.46 6.08 -8.67
CA LEU A 28 -8.89 7.43 -8.79
C LEU A 28 -9.30 8.10 -10.10
N LYS A 29 -9.15 7.38 -11.21
CA LYS A 29 -9.55 7.84 -12.55
C LYS A 29 -11.05 8.13 -12.64
N GLN A 30 -11.89 7.19 -12.22
CA GLN A 30 -13.36 7.35 -12.25
C GLN A 30 -13.82 8.52 -11.36
N THR A 31 -13.23 8.68 -10.17
CA THR A 31 -13.53 9.78 -9.26
C THR A 31 -13.20 11.12 -9.90
N HIS A 32 -12.02 11.24 -10.49
CA HIS A 32 -11.62 12.45 -11.20
C HIS A 32 -12.54 12.77 -12.38
N GLN A 33 -12.84 11.78 -13.23
CA GLN A 33 -13.74 11.94 -14.37
C GLN A 33 -15.15 12.39 -13.94
N ARG A 34 -15.63 11.89 -12.79
CA ARG A 34 -16.97 12.20 -12.30
C ARG A 34 -17.09 13.59 -11.68
N TYR A 35 -16.09 14.00 -10.91
CA TYR A 35 -16.19 15.22 -10.10
C TYR A 35 -15.31 16.36 -10.60
N ASN A 36 -14.26 16.06 -11.35
CA ASN A 36 -13.29 17.03 -11.87
C ASN A 36 -12.74 17.97 -10.77
N LEU A 37 -12.45 17.39 -9.61
CA LEU A 37 -11.90 18.07 -8.43
C LEU A 37 -10.59 17.43 -8.03
N PRO A 38 -9.72 18.17 -7.30
CA PRO A 38 -8.52 17.61 -6.67
C PRO A 38 -8.85 16.46 -5.72
N ILE A 39 -8.00 15.43 -5.71
CA ILE A 39 -8.15 14.25 -4.88
C ILE A 39 -7.06 14.22 -3.82
N TYR A 40 -7.45 13.94 -2.57
CA TYR A 40 -6.58 13.51 -1.49
C TYR A 40 -6.96 12.10 -1.07
N VAL A 41 -6.04 11.15 -1.16
CA VAL A 41 -6.21 9.81 -0.62
C VAL A 41 -5.91 9.87 0.86
N LEU A 42 -6.94 9.82 1.70
CA LEU A 42 -6.80 10.00 3.15
C LEU A 42 -6.43 8.70 3.86
N GLU A 43 -6.81 7.55 3.26
CA GLU A 43 -6.54 6.23 3.82
C GLU A 43 -6.31 5.22 2.70
N ASN A 44 -5.21 4.50 2.77
CA ASN A 44 -4.93 3.34 1.93
C ASN A 44 -3.89 2.48 2.66
N GLY A 45 -4.22 1.25 3.01
CA GLY A 45 -3.36 0.45 3.87
C GLY A 45 -3.65 -1.04 3.83
N LEU A 46 -2.82 -1.79 4.53
CA LEU A 46 -2.81 -3.23 4.56
C LEU A 46 -2.75 -3.76 5.99
N ALA A 47 -3.71 -4.60 6.38
CA ALA A 47 -3.60 -5.43 7.58
C ALA A 47 -2.59 -6.55 7.31
N CYS A 48 -1.48 -6.56 8.05
CA CYS A 48 -0.44 -7.55 7.88
C CYS A 48 0.32 -7.76 9.18
N HIS A 49 0.45 -9.03 9.61
CA HIS A 49 1.19 -9.40 10.81
C HIS A 49 2.65 -8.90 10.73
N PRO A 50 3.31 -8.55 11.86
CA PRO A 50 4.67 -8.00 11.89
C PRO A 50 5.71 -8.78 11.07
N ILE A 51 5.63 -10.12 11.06
CA ILE A 51 6.58 -10.95 10.31
C ILE A 51 6.41 -10.88 8.79
N HIS A 52 5.29 -10.33 8.31
CA HIS A 52 4.98 -10.19 6.88
C HIS A 52 5.11 -8.74 6.39
N ASP A 53 5.98 -7.94 6.98
CA ASP A 53 6.12 -6.52 6.65
C ASP A 53 6.56 -6.28 5.19
N TYR A 54 7.24 -7.24 4.56
CA TYR A 54 7.52 -7.22 3.12
C TYR A 54 6.24 -7.05 2.29
N LYS A 55 5.16 -7.72 2.67
CA LYS A 55 3.85 -7.62 2.02
C LYS A 55 3.29 -6.18 2.09
N ARG A 56 3.48 -5.48 3.23
CA ARG A 56 3.09 -4.07 3.37
C ARG A 56 3.97 -3.15 2.53
N GLN A 57 5.28 -3.39 2.48
CA GLN A 57 6.17 -2.62 1.61
C GLN A 57 5.76 -2.77 0.15
N HIS A 58 5.51 -4.00 -0.31
CA HIS A 58 5.01 -4.28 -1.66
C HIS A 58 3.67 -3.59 -1.95
N PHE A 59 2.73 -3.64 -0.99
CA PHE A 59 1.44 -2.95 -1.09
C PHE A 59 1.63 -1.44 -1.32
N ILE A 60 2.47 -0.79 -0.50
CA ILE A 60 2.74 0.65 -0.61
C ILE A 60 3.31 0.98 -1.99
N VAL A 61 4.34 0.26 -2.42
CA VAL A 61 5.03 0.54 -3.70
C VAL A 61 4.10 0.31 -4.88
N SER A 62 3.34 -0.79 -4.90
CA SER A 62 2.42 -1.11 -6.00
C SER A 62 1.27 -0.11 -6.10
N HIS A 63 0.66 0.30 -4.97
CA HIS A 63 -0.42 1.29 -4.98
C HIS A 63 0.08 2.69 -5.34
N LEU A 64 1.24 3.11 -4.83
CA LEU A 64 1.84 4.39 -5.23
C LEU A 64 2.26 4.41 -6.68
N LYS A 65 2.67 3.26 -7.26
CA LYS A 65 2.91 3.15 -8.71
C LYS A 65 1.63 3.37 -9.51
N GLU A 66 0.53 2.81 -9.07
CA GLU A 66 -0.77 3.01 -9.73
C GLU A 66 -1.29 4.45 -9.56
N LEU A 67 -1.05 5.08 -8.42
CA LEU A 67 -1.32 6.50 -8.22
C LEU A 67 -0.49 7.36 -9.19
N TRP A 68 0.78 7.06 -9.33
CA TRP A 68 1.66 7.72 -10.29
C TRP A 68 1.16 7.53 -11.74
N ASN A 69 0.70 6.32 -12.10
CA ASN A 69 0.09 6.04 -13.40
C ASN A 69 -1.13 6.95 -13.65
N ALA A 70 -2.03 7.09 -12.66
CA ALA A 70 -3.21 7.95 -12.77
C ALA A 70 -2.85 9.43 -13.00
N ILE A 71 -1.81 9.94 -12.33
CA ILE A 71 -1.34 11.30 -12.54
C ILE A 71 -0.75 11.49 -13.95
N HIS A 72 0.13 10.55 -14.38
CA HIS A 72 0.93 10.75 -15.59
C HIS A 72 0.18 10.40 -16.87
N TYR A 73 -0.63 9.34 -16.85
CA TYR A 73 -1.34 8.89 -18.06
C TYR A 73 -2.72 9.52 -18.21
N ASP A 74 -3.43 9.72 -17.09
CA ASP A 74 -4.81 10.25 -17.13
C ASP A 74 -4.96 11.68 -16.60
N GLN A 75 -3.85 12.32 -16.21
CA GLN A 75 -3.84 13.71 -15.72
C GLN A 75 -4.74 13.92 -14.49
N VAL A 76 -4.90 12.88 -13.64
CA VAL A 76 -5.70 12.96 -12.43
C VAL A 76 -5.04 13.93 -11.44
N ASP A 77 -5.77 14.93 -10.96
CA ASP A 77 -5.26 15.93 -10.00
C ASP A 77 -5.23 15.33 -8.58
N ILE A 78 -4.20 14.51 -8.29
CA ILE A 78 -3.97 13.94 -6.97
C ILE A 78 -2.96 14.80 -6.22
N ARG A 79 -3.34 15.32 -5.06
CA ARG A 79 -2.54 16.28 -4.27
C ARG A 79 -2.00 15.73 -2.98
N GLY A 80 -2.44 14.55 -2.55
CA GLY A 80 -1.93 13.94 -1.33
C GLY A 80 -2.31 12.48 -1.21
N TYR A 81 -1.44 11.75 -0.49
CA TYR A 81 -1.64 10.34 -0.16
C TYR A 81 -1.21 10.11 1.28
N PHE A 82 -2.05 9.44 2.06
CA PHE A 82 -1.81 9.07 3.44
C PHE A 82 -1.99 7.57 3.61
N HIS A 83 -0.94 6.91 4.10
CA HIS A 83 -1.01 5.50 4.40
C HIS A 83 -1.83 5.25 5.68
N TRP A 84 -2.75 4.27 5.65
CA TRP A 84 -3.42 3.76 6.83
C TRP A 84 -2.70 2.52 7.33
N SER A 85 -2.04 2.56 8.51
CA SER A 85 -2.00 3.67 9.44
C SER A 85 -0.58 3.91 9.94
N LEU A 86 -0.37 5.01 10.67
CA LEU A 86 0.94 5.29 11.27
C LEU A 86 1.27 4.29 12.38
N LEU A 87 0.33 4.03 13.27
CA LEU A 87 0.49 3.13 14.42
C LEU A 87 -0.52 1.98 14.31
N ASP A 88 -0.15 0.79 14.82
CA ASP A 88 -1.16 -0.22 15.10
C ASP A 88 -2.21 0.37 16.04
N ASN A 89 -3.49 0.13 15.77
CA ASN A 89 -4.59 0.72 16.49
C ASN A 89 -5.78 -0.23 16.62
N PHE A 90 -6.88 0.27 17.15
CA PHE A 90 -8.12 -0.48 17.35
C PHE A 90 -8.93 -0.53 16.05
N GLU A 91 -9.10 -1.74 15.48
CA GLU A 91 -9.84 -1.98 14.24
C GLU A 91 -11.29 -2.40 14.52
N TRP A 92 -12.07 -1.53 15.13
CA TRP A 92 -13.51 -1.69 15.37
C TRP A 92 -13.89 -3.09 15.90
N ALA A 93 -14.70 -3.84 15.16
CA ALA A 93 -15.16 -5.18 15.55
C ALA A 93 -14.03 -6.21 15.61
N GLU A 94 -12.92 -5.98 14.91
CA GLU A 94 -11.76 -6.87 14.87
C GLU A 94 -10.79 -6.63 16.04
N GLY A 95 -11.01 -5.58 16.83
CA GLY A 95 -10.20 -5.27 18.01
C GLY A 95 -8.79 -4.82 17.66
N PHE A 96 -7.79 -5.38 18.35
CA PHE A 96 -6.38 -5.03 18.20
C PHE A 96 -5.56 -6.06 17.41
N ASP A 97 -6.17 -7.12 16.89
CA ASP A 97 -5.46 -8.18 16.19
C ASP A 97 -4.96 -7.75 14.81
N PRO A 98 -5.75 -7.07 13.94
CA PRO A 98 -5.27 -6.57 12.68
C PRO A 98 -4.20 -5.49 12.87
N ARG A 99 -3.11 -5.60 12.11
CA ARG A 99 -1.94 -4.72 12.22
C ARG A 99 -1.76 -3.88 10.96
N PHE A 100 -2.25 -2.64 11.00
CA PHE A 100 -2.13 -1.70 9.87
C PHE A 100 -0.93 -0.77 9.98
N GLY A 101 -0.33 -0.64 11.17
CA GLY A 101 0.67 0.39 11.45
C GLY A 101 1.96 0.25 10.65
N LEU A 102 2.50 1.36 10.18
CA LEU A 102 3.91 1.47 9.81
C LEU A 102 4.81 1.29 11.02
N ILE A 103 4.29 1.61 12.20
CA ILE A 103 4.95 1.44 13.48
C ILE A 103 4.18 0.38 14.27
N HIS A 104 4.89 -0.70 14.62
CA HIS A 104 4.38 -1.72 15.52
C HIS A 104 4.16 -1.17 16.92
N VAL A 105 3.02 -1.50 17.53
CA VAL A 105 2.71 -1.22 18.94
C VAL A 105 2.62 -2.54 19.69
N ASP A 106 3.53 -2.77 20.65
CA ASP A 106 3.45 -3.90 21.54
C ASP A 106 2.48 -3.60 22.67
N TYR A 107 1.28 -4.18 22.60
CA TYR A 107 0.23 -3.97 23.62
C TYR A 107 0.53 -4.66 24.97
N HIS A 108 1.52 -5.55 25.02
CA HIS A 108 1.91 -6.29 26.20
C HIS A 108 3.19 -5.76 26.86
N ASP A 109 3.97 -4.90 26.15
CA ASP A 109 5.18 -4.26 26.66
C ASP A 109 5.03 -2.73 26.67
N GLN A 110 4.21 -2.21 27.57
CA GLN A 110 4.01 -0.77 27.83
C GLN A 110 3.75 0.07 26.56
N TYR A 111 3.09 -0.53 25.57
CA TYR A 111 2.83 0.09 24.25
C TYR A 111 4.10 0.55 23.53
N LYS A 112 5.17 -0.20 23.69
CA LYS A 112 6.44 0.05 22.99
C LYS A 112 6.21 0.13 21.49
N ARG A 113 6.80 1.16 20.88
CA ARG A 113 6.67 1.46 19.47
C ARG A 113 7.94 1.12 18.73
N THR A 114 7.83 0.36 17.64
CA THR A 114 8.96 -0.05 16.81
C THR A 114 8.62 0.19 15.35
N PRO A 115 9.35 1.09 14.64
CA PRO A 115 9.16 1.25 13.20
C PRO A 115 9.43 -0.08 12.46
N ARG A 116 8.56 -0.39 11.50
CA ARG A 116 8.75 -1.51 10.58
C ARG A 116 9.57 -1.08 9.36
N ASP A 117 10.05 -2.03 8.58
CA ASP A 117 10.78 -1.75 7.34
C ASP A 117 9.93 -0.95 6.35
N SER A 118 8.62 -1.17 6.33
CA SER A 118 7.66 -0.40 5.54
C SER A 118 7.64 1.10 5.89
N ALA A 119 7.88 1.46 7.16
CA ALA A 119 7.98 2.86 7.56
C ALA A 119 9.18 3.54 6.89
N TYR A 120 10.32 2.86 6.83
CA TYR A 120 11.52 3.39 6.17
C TYR A 120 11.36 3.45 4.66
N THR A 121 10.77 2.42 4.04
CA THR A 121 10.44 2.44 2.59
C THR A 121 9.52 3.60 2.24
N TYR A 122 8.46 3.81 3.01
CA TYR A 122 7.51 4.91 2.77
C TYR A 122 8.15 6.27 3.03
N SER A 123 8.96 6.41 4.09
CA SER A 123 9.72 7.62 4.40
C SER A 123 10.68 8.00 3.28
N GLN A 124 11.37 7.02 2.68
CA GLN A 124 12.24 7.25 1.54
C GLN A 124 11.46 7.79 0.34
N ILE A 125 10.32 7.15 -0.01
CA ILE A 125 9.46 7.60 -1.12
C ILE A 125 8.97 9.04 -0.89
N ILE A 126 8.60 9.39 0.35
CA ILE A 126 8.18 10.76 0.71
C ILE A 126 9.34 11.74 0.53
N SER A 127 10.52 11.41 1.04
CA SER A 127 11.71 12.28 0.97
C SER A 127 12.13 12.54 -0.48
N ASP A 128 12.11 11.50 -1.30
CA ASP A 128 12.53 11.58 -2.71
C ASP A 128 11.41 12.13 -3.62
N ASN A 129 10.18 12.17 -3.10
CA ASN A 129 8.96 12.41 -3.88
C ASN A 129 8.90 11.53 -5.13
N ALA A 130 9.39 10.31 -5.03
CA ALA A 130 9.53 9.36 -6.13
C ALA A 130 9.67 7.92 -5.61
N ILE A 131 9.30 6.95 -6.45
CA ILE A 131 9.72 5.56 -6.28
C ILE A 131 11.05 5.42 -7.02
N SER A 132 12.15 5.34 -6.28
CA SER A 132 13.48 5.17 -6.89
C SER A 132 13.58 3.83 -7.63
N SER A 133 14.50 3.75 -8.60
CA SER A 133 14.76 2.49 -9.33
C SER A 133 15.12 1.35 -8.36
N GLU A 134 15.88 1.64 -7.30
CA GLU A 134 16.23 0.64 -6.28
C GLU A 134 15.00 0.09 -5.56
N VAL A 135 14.11 0.97 -5.10
CA VAL A 135 12.85 0.57 -4.45
C VAL A 135 11.98 -0.22 -5.42
N TRP A 136 11.85 0.28 -6.66
CA TRP A 136 11.04 -0.40 -7.68
C TRP A 136 11.56 -1.80 -7.99
N GLU A 137 12.87 -1.96 -8.24
CA GLU A 137 13.48 -3.26 -8.55
C GLU A 137 13.30 -4.27 -7.41
N ARG A 138 13.34 -3.82 -6.17
CA ARG A 138 13.12 -4.69 -5.00
C ARG A 138 11.72 -5.31 -4.97
N PHE A 139 10.71 -4.59 -5.44
CA PHE A 139 9.30 -4.98 -5.31
C PHE A 139 8.61 -5.36 -6.62
N ARG A 140 9.14 -5.01 -7.80
CA ARG A 140 8.52 -5.29 -9.09
C ARG A 140 8.44 -6.78 -9.43
N SER A 141 9.36 -7.60 -8.94
CA SER A 141 9.47 -9.02 -9.30
C SER A 141 8.30 -9.87 -8.80
N THR A 142 7.45 -9.32 -7.95
CA THR A 142 6.25 -9.95 -7.39
C THR A 142 4.96 -9.49 -8.06
N THR A 143 5.01 -8.54 -9.00
CA THR A 143 3.82 -8.09 -9.73
C THR A 143 3.66 -8.94 -11.00
N PRO A 144 2.55 -9.68 -11.19
CA PRO A 144 2.29 -10.39 -12.43
C PRO A 144 2.13 -9.41 -13.60
N ASP A 145 2.81 -9.67 -14.72
CA ASP A 145 2.68 -8.93 -15.99
C ASP A 145 1.32 -9.22 -16.68
N HIS A 146 0.19 -9.13 -16.01
CA HIS A 146 -1.11 -9.48 -16.58
C HIS A 146 -1.93 -8.31 -17.11
N GLU A 147 -1.39 -7.09 -17.18
CA GLU A 147 -2.18 -5.95 -17.63
C GLU A 147 -1.43 -5.03 -18.59
N ARG A 148 -0.95 -5.62 -19.69
CA ARG A 148 -0.58 -4.84 -20.88
C ARG A 148 -1.31 -5.41 -22.09
N GLU A 149 -2.61 -5.22 -22.15
CA GLU A 149 -3.40 -5.19 -23.38
C GLU A 149 -4.46 -4.10 -23.30
#